data_977717f9f6fc4ec6608de7665807bc9f
#
_entry.id   977717f9f6fc4ec6608de7665807bc9f
#
_cell.length_a   1.000
_cell.length_b   1.000
_cell.length_c   1.000
_cell.angle_alpha   90.00
_cell.angle_beta   90.00
_cell.angle_gamma   90.00
#
_symmetry.space_group_name_H-M   'P 1'
#
loop_
_entity.id
_entity.type
_entity.pdbx_description
1 polymer ?
#
loop_
_entity_poly.entity_id
_entity_poly.type
_entity_poly.pdbx_seq_one_letter_code
_entity_poly.pdbx_strand_id
1 'polypeptide(L)'
;VLDDFNRFPTLKETVIEIVKEMYFTQSKGKYELHLHDYDVNYELSSPALVLVDGLIIQDINELFEYKMSNVYKINIVNGGYFYGTKLFNGLISFTTKNFDYVSKLDGSFIIKPEILRPLGKKNYYQPDYSDKTKNARIPDYRHQLLWIPKVDLSDANSKIQFYTSDVSGKFEITLEGFSASGKPIFIKETIEVKEALSN
;
A
#
# COMPACT_ATOMS: atom_id res chain seq x y z
N VAL A 1 -5.81 7.83 23.25
CA VAL A 1 -5.48 6.46 22.85
C VAL A 1 -6.28 5.48 23.70
N LEU A 2 -6.75 4.35 23.17
CA LEU A 2 -7.56 3.41 23.94
C LEU A 2 -6.75 2.64 25.01
N ASP A 3 -5.44 2.58 24.86
CA ASP A 3 -4.56 1.96 25.86
C ASP A 3 -4.40 2.80 27.14
N ASP A 4 -4.84 4.06 27.12
CA ASP A 4 -4.87 4.91 28.30
C ASP A 4 -6.07 4.61 29.25
N PHE A 5 -6.96 3.71 28.82
CA PHE A 5 -8.18 3.33 29.52
C PHE A 5 -8.30 1.82 29.69
N ASN A 6 -9.19 1.37 30.58
CA ASN A 6 -9.59 -0.03 30.63
C ASN A 6 -10.30 -0.40 29.32
N ARG A 7 -9.77 -1.39 28.60
CA ARG A 7 -10.30 -1.79 27.30
C ARG A 7 -11.59 -2.59 27.45
N PHE A 8 -12.58 -2.21 26.67
CA PHE A 8 -13.81 -2.98 26.50
C PHE A 8 -13.78 -3.77 25.18
N PRO A 9 -14.40 -4.96 25.15
CA PRO A 9 -14.34 -5.83 23.96
C PRO A 9 -15.16 -5.30 22.77
N THR A 10 -16.24 -4.57 23.04
CA THR A 10 -17.19 -4.11 22.01
C THR A 10 -17.18 -2.59 21.84
N LEU A 11 -17.57 -2.13 20.65
CA LEU A 11 -17.77 -0.71 20.40
C LEU A 11 -18.87 -0.13 21.30
N LYS A 12 -19.94 -0.89 21.54
CA LYS A 12 -21.06 -0.46 22.38
C LYS A 12 -20.59 -0.09 23.78
N GLU A 13 -19.84 -0.97 24.41
CA GLU A 13 -19.28 -0.72 25.76
C GLU A 13 -18.28 0.44 25.74
N THR A 14 -17.41 0.49 24.70
CA THR A 14 -16.43 1.58 24.57
C THR A 14 -17.11 2.95 24.46
N VAL A 15 -18.20 3.05 23.71
CA VAL A 15 -18.98 4.30 23.59
C VAL A 15 -19.60 4.70 24.93
N ILE A 16 -20.22 3.74 25.63
CA ILE A 16 -20.91 4.02 26.89
C ILE A 16 -19.94 4.41 28.00
N GLU A 17 -18.81 3.69 28.11
CA GLU A 17 -17.93 3.77 29.29
C GLU A 17 -16.77 4.76 29.12
N ILE A 18 -16.26 4.94 27.88
CA ILE A 18 -15.04 5.71 27.63
C ILE A 18 -15.32 6.98 26.84
N VAL A 19 -16.04 6.90 25.73
CA VAL A 19 -16.15 8.00 24.75
C VAL A 19 -17.47 8.72 24.94
N LYS A 20 -17.53 9.61 25.92
CA LYS A 20 -18.73 10.34 26.29
C LYS A 20 -19.24 11.33 25.23
N GLU A 21 -18.37 11.74 24.31
CA GLU A 21 -18.72 12.61 23.18
C GLU A 21 -19.51 11.90 22.11
N MET A 22 -19.53 10.56 22.14
CA MET A 22 -20.19 9.71 21.17
C MET A 22 -21.43 9.02 21.74
N TYR A 23 -22.46 8.90 20.93
CA TYR A 23 -23.59 8.02 21.20
C TYR A 23 -24.01 7.27 19.94
N PHE A 24 -24.81 6.26 20.10
CA PHE A 24 -25.34 5.51 18.97
C PHE A 24 -26.86 5.41 19.05
N THR A 25 -27.48 5.34 17.89
CA THR A 25 -28.90 5.01 17.74
C THR A 25 -29.03 3.69 16.99
N GLN A 26 -30.14 3.01 17.20
CA GLN A 26 -30.45 1.78 16.47
C GLN A 26 -31.91 1.84 15.98
N SER A 27 -32.09 1.71 14.67
CA SER A 27 -33.40 1.66 14.06
C SER A 27 -33.43 0.56 13.00
N LYS A 28 -34.44 -0.32 13.08
CA LYS A 28 -34.64 -1.43 12.12
C LYS A 28 -33.37 -2.29 11.88
N GLY A 29 -32.60 -2.53 12.95
CA GLY A 29 -31.37 -3.33 12.89
C GLY A 29 -30.15 -2.60 12.34
N LYS A 30 -30.23 -1.31 12.06
CA LYS A 30 -29.11 -0.47 11.62
C LYS A 30 -28.65 0.42 12.75
N TYR A 31 -27.34 0.46 12.97
CA TYR A 31 -26.70 1.37 13.90
C TYR A 31 -26.25 2.63 13.17
N GLU A 32 -26.36 3.75 13.88
CA GLU A 32 -25.78 5.05 13.49
C GLU A 32 -24.98 5.60 14.65
N LEU A 33 -23.83 6.22 14.36
CA LEU A 33 -23.00 6.90 15.34
C LEU A 33 -23.20 8.41 15.22
N HIS A 34 -23.32 9.06 16.36
CA HIS A 34 -23.53 10.50 16.48
C HIS A 34 -22.56 11.07 17.49
N LEU A 35 -22.34 12.38 17.42
CA LEU A 35 -21.59 13.14 18.40
C LEU A 35 -22.51 14.09 19.16
N HIS A 36 -22.25 14.27 20.46
CA HIS A 36 -22.88 15.32 21.25
C HIS A 36 -22.27 16.65 20.86
N ASP A 37 -23.13 17.59 20.46
CA ASP A 37 -22.73 18.97 20.21
C ASP A 37 -23.14 19.82 21.40
N TYR A 38 -22.18 20.19 22.23
CA TYR A 38 -22.40 20.98 23.45
C TYR A 38 -22.52 22.49 23.20
N ASP A 39 -22.13 22.93 21.97
CA ASP A 39 -22.01 24.34 21.65
C ASP A 39 -23.22 24.94 20.89
N VAL A 40 -24.14 24.10 20.44
CA VAL A 40 -25.32 24.52 19.66
C VAL A 40 -26.63 24.17 20.35
N ASN A 41 -27.60 25.07 20.24
CA ASN A 41 -28.92 24.89 20.81
C ASN A 41 -29.79 23.84 20.07
N TYR A 42 -29.24 23.18 19.08
CA TYR A 42 -29.88 22.06 18.33
C TYR A 42 -28.86 21.02 17.90
N GLU A 43 -29.20 19.79 18.11
CA GLU A 43 -28.42 18.68 17.61
C GLU A 43 -28.69 18.46 16.11
N LEU A 44 -27.64 18.32 15.31
CA LEU A 44 -27.79 17.88 13.94
C LEU A 44 -28.29 16.43 13.94
N SER A 45 -29.43 16.20 13.34
CA SER A 45 -30.05 14.87 13.26
C SER A 45 -29.27 13.88 12.33
N SER A 46 -28.34 14.39 11.54
CA SER A 46 -27.51 13.57 10.67
C SER A 46 -26.47 12.77 11.49
N PRO A 47 -26.15 11.53 11.11
CA PRO A 47 -25.09 10.77 11.77
C PRO A 47 -23.72 11.39 11.53
N ALA A 48 -22.73 10.99 12.32
CA ALA A 48 -21.33 11.35 12.10
C ALA A 48 -20.75 10.63 10.87
N LEU A 49 -19.79 11.26 10.21
CA LEU A 49 -18.96 10.59 9.21
C LEU A 49 -17.96 9.68 9.92
N VAL A 50 -17.99 8.40 9.58
CA VAL A 50 -17.15 7.40 10.25
C VAL A 50 -16.08 6.86 9.31
N LEU A 51 -14.83 6.86 9.78
CA LEU A 51 -13.70 6.31 9.07
C LEU A 51 -12.99 5.25 9.93
N VAL A 52 -12.44 4.23 9.28
CA VAL A 52 -11.49 3.29 9.88
C VAL A 52 -10.26 3.21 8.99
N ASP A 53 -9.09 3.49 9.54
CA ASP A 53 -7.81 3.57 8.81
C ASP A 53 -7.88 4.44 7.54
N GLY A 54 -8.73 5.49 7.58
CA GLY A 54 -8.97 6.40 6.45
C GLY A 54 -10.04 5.92 5.45
N LEU A 55 -10.58 4.71 5.62
CA LEU A 55 -11.68 4.19 4.80
C LEU A 55 -13.02 4.66 5.37
N ILE A 56 -13.87 5.27 4.54
CA ILE A 56 -15.23 5.65 4.92
C ILE A 56 -16.08 4.40 5.11
N ILE A 57 -16.71 4.29 6.28
CA ILE A 57 -17.58 3.16 6.62
C ILE A 57 -19.03 3.53 6.27
N GLN A 58 -19.63 2.77 5.38
CA GLN A 58 -21.01 2.97 4.95
C GLN A 58 -22.01 2.17 5.80
N ASP A 59 -21.63 0.97 6.22
CA ASP A 59 -22.43 0.13 7.13
C ASP A 59 -21.78 0.12 8.53
N ILE A 60 -22.34 0.92 9.42
CA ILE A 60 -21.83 1.05 10.79
C ILE A 60 -21.97 -0.26 11.58
N ASN A 61 -22.85 -1.17 11.18
CA ASN A 61 -23.01 -2.48 11.82
C ASN A 61 -21.67 -3.27 11.83
N GLU A 62 -20.83 -3.09 10.80
CA GLU A 62 -19.51 -3.74 10.76
C GLU A 62 -18.65 -3.41 11.98
N LEU A 63 -18.75 -2.18 12.50
CA LEU A 63 -17.97 -1.73 13.66
C LEU A 63 -18.53 -2.29 14.98
N PHE A 64 -19.84 -2.51 15.05
CA PHE A 64 -20.44 -3.14 16.22
C PHE A 64 -20.09 -4.62 16.36
N GLU A 65 -19.69 -5.25 15.25
CA GLU A 65 -19.14 -6.61 15.21
C GLU A 65 -17.61 -6.65 15.32
N TYR A 66 -16.95 -5.51 15.19
CA TYR A 66 -15.50 -5.43 15.20
C TYR A 66 -14.94 -5.46 16.63
N LYS A 67 -13.83 -6.18 16.83
CA LYS A 67 -13.19 -6.28 18.14
C LYS A 67 -12.43 -5.00 18.48
N MET A 68 -12.85 -4.32 19.53
CA MET A 68 -12.19 -3.08 19.98
C MET A 68 -10.76 -3.30 20.49
N SER A 69 -10.35 -4.55 20.79
CA SER A 69 -8.95 -4.88 21.06
C SER A 69 -7.99 -4.56 19.93
N ASN A 70 -8.48 -4.52 18.69
CA ASN A 70 -7.68 -4.20 17.50
C ASN A 70 -7.60 -2.70 17.22
N VAL A 71 -8.41 -1.88 17.88
CA VAL A 71 -8.39 -0.42 17.71
C VAL A 71 -7.32 0.19 18.61
N TYR A 72 -6.47 1.02 18.02
CA TYR A 72 -5.45 1.75 18.74
C TYR A 72 -5.97 3.08 19.27
N LYS A 73 -6.65 3.85 18.41
CA LYS A 73 -7.06 5.22 18.72
C LYS A 73 -8.40 5.56 18.08
N ILE A 74 -9.18 6.43 18.75
CA ILE A 74 -10.37 7.10 18.22
C ILE A 74 -10.09 8.59 18.25
N ASN A 75 -10.21 9.26 17.09
CA ASN A 75 -10.19 10.70 16.95
C ASN A 75 -11.60 11.18 16.67
N ILE A 76 -11.99 12.29 17.28
CA ILE A 76 -13.30 12.89 17.14
C ILE A 76 -13.12 14.34 16.73
N VAL A 77 -13.90 14.77 15.75
CA VAL A 77 -14.05 16.17 15.35
C VAL A 77 -15.51 16.51 15.54
N ASN A 78 -15.79 17.31 16.55
CA ASN A 78 -17.13 17.79 16.87
C ASN A 78 -17.56 18.92 15.93
N GLY A 79 -18.87 19.07 15.77
CA GLY A 79 -19.48 20.11 14.95
C GLY A 79 -19.73 19.66 13.52
N GLY A 80 -20.57 20.39 12.81
CA GLY A 80 -20.97 20.05 11.45
C GLY A 80 -19.78 19.85 10.50
N TYR A 81 -19.69 18.68 9.88
CA TYR A 81 -18.62 18.31 8.96
C TYR A 81 -19.18 18.08 7.56
N PHE A 82 -18.68 18.85 6.58
CA PHE A 82 -19.07 18.70 5.18
C PHE A 82 -18.15 17.70 4.47
N TYR A 83 -18.74 16.68 3.86
CA TYR A 83 -18.05 15.80 2.93
C TYR A 83 -18.78 15.85 1.59
N GLY A 84 -18.19 16.54 0.63
CA GLY A 84 -18.85 16.89 -0.62
C GLY A 84 -20.09 17.79 -0.35
N THR A 85 -21.26 17.35 -0.81
CA THR A 85 -22.53 18.05 -0.61
C THR A 85 -23.29 17.61 0.64
N LYS A 86 -22.76 16.63 1.38
CA LYS A 86 -23.44 16.05 2.54
C LYS A 86 -22.89 16.62 3.84
N LEU A 87 -23.80 17.00 4.73
CA LEU A 87 -23.48 17.47 6.08
C LEU A 87 -23.63 16.32 7.08
N PHE A 88 -22.62 16.12 7.90
CA PHE A 88 -22.60 15.18 9.02
C PHE A 88 -22.51 15.92 10.35
N ASN A 89 -22.95 15.30 11.44
CA ASN A 89 -22.87 15.95 12.75
C ASN A 89 -21.48 15.87 13.39
N GLY A 90 -20.49 15.51 12.62
CA GLY A 90 -19.08 15.46 12.97
C GLY A 90 -18.35 14.33 12.26
N LEU A 91 -17.11 14.08 12.67
CA LEU A 91 -16.27 13.03 12.10
C LEU A 91 -15.68 12.17 13.22
N ILE A 92 -15.77 10.86 13.06
CA ILE A 92 -15.18 9.85 13.96
C ILE A 92 -14.19 9.02 13.14
N SER A 93 -12.94 9.02 13.56
CA SER A 93 -11.89 8.24 12.87
C SER A 93 -11.28 7.23 13.83
N PHE A 94 -11.47 5.96 13.53
CA PHE A 94 -10.84 4.83 14.19
C PHE A 94 -9.51 4.53 13.50
N THR A 95 -8.48 4.27 14.28
CA THR A 95 -7.19 3.78 13.78
C THR A 95 -6.95 2.41 14.38
N THR A 96 -6.74 1.41 13.56
CA THR A 96 -6.38 0.06 14.03
C THR A 96 -4.90 -0.02 14.38
N LYS A 97 -4.50 -1.05 15.14
CA LYS A 97 -3.12 -1.23 15.57
C LYS A 97 -2.16 -1.48 14.40
N ASN A 98 -2.65 -2.15 13.35
CA ASN A 98 -1.84 -2.59 12.22
C ASN A 98 -2.18 -1.88 10.92
N PHE A 99 -3.15 -0.97 10.91
CA PHE A 99 -3.69 -0.35 9.69
C PHE A 99 -4.19 -1.40 8.68
N ASP A 100 -4.88 -2.43 9.17
CA ASP A 100 -5.27 -3.61 8.41
C ASP A 100 -6.79 -3.82 8.32
N TYR A 101 -7.58 -2.79 8.60
CA TYR A 101 -9.02 -2.89 8.50
C TYR A 101 -9.49 -3.18 7.07
N VAL A 102 -10.33 -4.19 6.94
CA VAL A 102 -10.99 -4.54 5.67
C VAL A 102 -12.50 -4.53 5.87
N SER A 103 -13.20 -3.66 5.14
CA SER A 103 -14.67 -3.64 5.17
C SER A 103 -15.23 -4.93 4.59
N LYS A 104 -16.25 -5.46 5.27
CA LYS A 104 -17.02 -6.64 4.82
C LYS A 104 -18.05 -6.27 3.76
N LEU A 105 -18.27 -4.98 3.53
CA LEU A 105 -19.24 -4.51 2.57
C LEU A 105 -18.91 -5.06 1.17
N ASP A 106 -19.88 -5.68 0.53
CA ASP A 106 -19.77 -6.22 -0.81
C ASP A 106 -21.02 -5.83 -1.63
N GLY A 107 -20.83 -5.60 -2.92
CA GLY A 107 -21.93 -5.21 -3.80
C GLY A 107 -21.44 -4.77 -5.17
N SER A 108 -22.35 -4.75 -6.13
CA SER A 108 -22.05 -4.36 -7.53
C SER A 108 -21.54 -2.92 -7.67
N PHE A 109 -21.72 -2.09 -6.64
CA PHE A 109 -21.29 -0.69 -6.58
C PHE A 109 -19.91 -0.54 -5.94
N ILE A 110 -19.28 -1.63 -5.48
CA ILE A 110 -17.95 -1.61 -4.84
C ILE A 110 -16.95 -2.24 -5.78
N ILE A 111 -15.89 -1.49 -6.05
CA ILE A 111 -14.72 -1.98 -6.76
C ILE A 111 -13.58 -2.10 -5.75
N LYS A 112 -13.04 -3.30 -5.59
CA LYS A 112 -11.82 -3.57 -4.80
C LYS A 112 -10.65 -3.83 -5.76
N PRO A 113 -10.02 -2.77 -6.32
CA PRO A 113 -8.93 -2.96 -7.26
C PRO A 113 -7.71 -3.52 -6.53
N GLU A 114 -7.06 -4.50 -7.14
CA GLU A 114 -5.76 -4.96 -6.69
C GLU A 114 -4.70 -3.94 -7.14
N ILE A 115 -4.31 -3.04 -6.24
CA ILE A 115 -3.28 -2.05 -6.53
C ILE A 115 -1.92 -2.70 -6.31
N LEU A 116 -1.17 -2.87 -7.38
CA LEU A 116 0.22 -3.31 -7.29
C LEU A 116 1.01 -2.26 -6.49
N ARG A 117 1.45 -2.65 -5.31
CA ARG A 117 2.37 -1.82 -4.52
C ARG A 117 3.72 -1.76 -5.22
N PRO A 118 4.47 -0.66 -5.11
CA PRO A 118 5.84 -0.62 -5.56
C PRO A 118 6.58 -1.82 -4.98
N LEU A 119 7.10 -2.67 -5.84
CA LEU A 119 7.86 -3.82 -5.41
C LEU A 119 9.10 -3.31 -4.65
N GLY A 120 9.41 -3.93 -3.52
CA GLY A 120 10.69 -3.72 -2.84
C GLY A 120 11.88 -3.99 -3.76
N LYS A 121 13.09 -3.93 -3.25
CA LYS A 121 14.29 -4.19 -4.05
C LYS A 121 14.14 -5.50 -4.84
N LYS A 122 14.02 -5.39 -6.16
CA LYS A 122 14.09 -6.56 -7.05
C LYS A 122 15.54 -7.03 -7.10
N ASN A 123 15.76 -8.30 -6.80
CA ASN A 123 16.99 -8.96 -7.17
C ASN A 123 16.81 -9.50 -8.59
N TYR A 124 17.62 -9.00 -9.51
CA TYR A 124 17.63 -9.51 -10.87
C TYR A 124 18.55 -10.71 -10.97
N TYR A 125 18.05 -11.77 -11.58
CA TYR A 125 18.84 -12.98 -11.76
C TYR A 125 20.04 -12.69 -12.68
N GLN A 126 21.23 -12.98 -12.18
CA GLN A 126 22.48 -13.01 -12.93
C GLN A 126 23.13 -14.38 -12.74
N PRO A 127 23.25 -15.19 -13.78
CA PRO A 127 23.91 -16.46 -13.67
C PRO A 127 25.41 -16.25 -13.46
N ASP A 128 26.02 -17.13 -12.70
CA ASP A 128 27.45 -17.21 -12.52
C ASP A 128 27.95 -18.51 -13.22
N TYR A 129 28.70 -18.33 -14.28
CA TYR A 129 29.33 -19.44 -15.04
C TYR A 129 30.83 -19.55 -14.79
N SER A 130 31.34 -19.01 -13.69
CA SER A 130 32.74 -19.14 -13.29
C SER A 130 33.12 -20.62 -13.04
N ASP A 131 32.19 -21.41 -12.52
CA ASP A 131 32.33 -22.86 -12.36
C ASP A 131 31.71 -23.60 -13.56
N LYS A 132 32.56 -24.05 -14.47
CA LYS A 132 32.16 -24.77 -15.68
C LYS A 132 31.47 -26.13 -15.42
N THR A 133 31.62 -26.70 -14.24
CA THR A 133 31.03 -28.01 -13.90
C THR A 133 29.60 -27.90 -13.39
N LYS A 134 29.25 -26.81 -12.75
CA LYS A 134 28.00 -26.65 -12.06
C LYS A 134 26.78 -26.57 -13.00
N ASN A 135 26.95 -26.02 -14.21
CA ASN A 135 25.85 -25.74 -15.14
C ASN A 135 26.06 -26.36 -16.54
N ALA A 136 27.02 -27.31 -16.69
CA ALA A 136 27.47 -27.84 -17.98
C ALA A 136 26.37 -28.52 -18.85
N ARG A 137 25.16 -28.74 -18.29
CA ARG A 137 24.05 -29.41 -18.99
C ARG A 137 22.76 -28.61 -19.03
N ILE A 138 22.78 -27.37 -18.52
CA ILE A 138 21.59 -26.53 -18.46
C ILE A 138 21.71 -25.44 -19.53
N PRO A 139 20.93 -25.53 -20.62
CA PRO A 139 20.93 -24.50 -21.65
C PRO A 139 20.41 -23.15 -21.09
N ASP A 140 21.05 -22.05 -21.50
CA ASP A 140 20.66 -20.72 -21.15
C ASP A 140 20.09 -19.96 -22.37
N TYR A 141 18.79 -19.86 -22.47
CA TYR A 141 18.08 -19.18 -23.57
C TYR A 141 17.64 -17.76 -23.26
N ARG A 142 18.32 -17.07 -22.37
CA ARG A 142 17.98 -15.69 -22.02
C ARG A 142 18.26 -14.76 -23.20
N HIS A 143 17.26 -13.92 -23.53
CA HIS A 143 17.41 -12.79 -24.45
C HIS A 143 17.82 -11.51 -23.72
N GLN A 144 17.52 -11.37 -22.43
CA GLN A 144 17.98 -10.28 -21.58
C GLN A 144 19.17 -10.78 -20.74
N LEU A 145 20.37 -10.34 -21.09
CA LEU A 145 21.60 -10.83 -20.48
C LEU A 145 21.90 -10.14 -19.16
N LEU A 146 21.58 -8.86 -19.05
CA LEU A 146 21.85 -8.05 -17.87
C LEU A 146 20.74 -7.01 -17.65
N TRP A 147 20.43 -6.77 -16.39
CA TRP A 147 19.64 -5.62 -15.97
C TRP A 147 20.15 -5.09 -14.64
N ILE A 148 20.64 -3.86 -14.63
CA ILE A 148 21.10 -3.15 -13.43
C ILE A 148 20.30 -1.85 -13.32
N PRO A 149 19.36 -1.74 -12.38
CA PRO A 149 18.48 -0.56 -12.28
C PRO A 149 19.19 0.69 -11.76
N LYS A 150 20.36 0.51 -11.12
CA LYS A 150 21.14 1.61 -10.56
C LYS A 150 22.63 1.32 -10.75
N VAL A 151 23.25 2.06 -11.63
CA VAL A 151 24.69 2.02 -11.88
C VAL A 151 25.31 3.30 -11.35
N ASP A 152 26.36 3.19 -10.54
CA ASP A 152 27.16 4.33 -10.13
C ASP A 152 28.31 4.50 -11.12
N LEU A 153 28.33 5.65 -11.77
CA LEU A 153 29.35 6.03 -12.76
C LEU A 153 30.25 7.18 -12.25
N SER A 154 30.36 7.34 -10.93
CA SER A 154 31.24 8.32 -10.31
C SER A 154 32.73 8.06 -10.62
N ASP A 155 33.08 6.80 -10.88
CA ASP A 155 34.41 6.43 -11.33
C ASP A 155 34.47 6.39 -12.88
N ALA A 156 35.44 7.11 -13.47
CA ALA A 156 35.66 7.14 -14.91
C ALA A 156 35.98 5.79 -15.54
N ASN A 157 36.39 4.79 -14.75
CA ASN A 157 36.75 3.46 -15.19
C ASN A 157 35.80 2.37 -14.64
N SER A 158 34.50 2.69 -14.46
CA SER A 158 33.52 1.70 -14.02
C SER A 158 33.44 0.53 -15.01
N LYS A 159 33.62 -0.69 -14.51
CA LYS A 159 33.54 -1.93 -15.31
C LYS A 159 32.32 -2.73 -14.92
N ILE A 160 31.53 -3.10 -15.91
CA ILE A 160 30.38 -3.99 -15.78
C ILE A 160 30.71 -5.30 -16.43
N GLN A 161 30.57 -6.41 -15.69
CA GLN A 161 30.81 -7.76 -16.19
C GLN A 161 29.52 -8.57 -16.14
N PHE A 162 29.27 -9.36 -17.17
CA PHE A 162 28.12 -10.26 -17.23
C PHE A 162 28.45 -11.45 -18.15
N TYR A 163 27.66 -12.51 -18.03
CA TYR A 163 27.77 -13.68 -18.89
C TYR A 163 26.73 -13.62 -20.01
N THR A 164 27.14 -14.01 -21.22
CA THR A 164 26.23 -14.22 -22.33
C THR A 164 25.42 -15.50 -22.13
N SER A 165 24.35 -15.66 -22.91
CA SER A 165 23.55 -16.87 -22.97
C SER A 165 24.03 -17.75 -24.17
N ASP A 166 23.42 -18.92 -24.34
CA ASP A 166 23.64 -19.80 -25.50
C ASP A 166 22.94 -19.27 -26.76
N VAL A 167 22.20 -18.17 -26.66
CA VAL A 167 21.56 -17.54 -27.82
C VAL A 167 22.58 -16.69 -28.55
N SER A 168 22.87 -17.06 -29.80
CA SER A 168 23.72 -16.30 -30.70
C SER A 168 22.89 -15.14 -31.34
N GLY A 169 23.58 -14.06 -31.68
CA GLY A 169 22.96 -12.92 -32.34
C GLY A 169 23.48 -11.56 -31.86
N LYS A 170 22.82 -10.54 -32.31
CA LYS A 170 23.15 -9.13 -31.91
C LYS A 170 22.36 -8.74 -30.70
N PHE A 171 23.05 -8.31 -29.68
CA PHE A 171 22.48 -7.79 -28.46
C PHE A 171 22.76 -6.30 -28.34
N GLU A 172 21.79 -5.58 -27.85
CA GLU A 172 21.87 -4.15 -27.64
C GLU A 172 22.16 -3.88 -26.15
N ILE A 173 23.14 -3.05 -25.90
CA ILE A 173 23.46 -2.52 -24.57
C ILE A 173 22.94 -1.09 -24.52
N THR A 174 22.06 -0.80 -23.58
CA THR A 174 21.52 0.53 -23.36
C THR A 174 21.88 1.02 -21.97
N LEU A 175 22.40 2.22 -21.85
CA LEU A 175 22.61 2.93 -20.59
C LEU A 175 21.81 4.21 -20.61
N GLU A 176 20.89 4.33 -19.68
CA GLU A 176 20.00 5.48 -19.56
C GLU A 176 20.10 6.09 -18.16
N GLY A 177 20.06 7.41 -18.06
CA GLY A 177 20.12 8.07 -16.76
C GLY A 177 20.21 9.58 -16.88
N PHE A 178 20.60 10.20 -15.78
CA PHE A 178 20.81 11.64 -15.71
C PHE A 178 22.18 11.94 -15.08
N SER A 179 22.84 12.95 -15.61
CA SER A 179 24.05 13.50 -14.99
C SER A 179 23.73 14.22 -13.69
N ALA A 180 24.72 14.54 -12.90
CA ALA A 180 24.56 15.34 -11.66
C ALA A 180 23.94 16.74 -11.92
N SER A 181 24.05 17.26 -13.14
CA SER A 181 23.41 18.51 -13.59
C SER A 181 21.99 18.33 -14.14
N GLY A 182 21.42 17.12 -14.08
CA GLY A 182 20.08 16.81 -14.58
C GLY A 182 19.98 16.62 -16.10
N LYS A 183 21.09 16.60 -16.84
CA LYS A 183 21.06 16.32 -18.28
C LYS A 183 20.82 14.83 -18.53
N PRO A 184 19.92 14.46 -19.44
CA PRO A 184 19.69 13.07 -19.80
C PRO A 184 20.95 12.48 -20.47
N ILE A 185 21.24 11.24 -20.14
CA ILE A 185 22.29 10.43 -20.75
C ILE A 185 21.62 9.22 -21.38
N PHE A 186 21.92 8.99 -22.65
CA PHE A 186 21.48 7.81 -23.38
C PHE A 186 22.64 7.30 -24.22
N ILE A 187 23.12 6.10 -23.92
CA ILE A 187 24.20 5.46 -24.66
C ILE A 187 23.67 4.10 -25.14
N LYS A 188 23.93 3.82 -26.38
CA LYS A 188 23.50 2.58 -27.04
C LYS A 188 24.67 1.99 -27.81
N GLU A 189 24.99 0.74 -27.50
CA GLU A 189 26.02 -0.04 -28.16
C GLU A 189 25.49 -1.42 -28.55
N THR A 190 26.12 -2.03 -29.55
CA THR A 190 25.74 -3.38 -30.02
C THR A 190 26.91 -4.32 -29.88
N ILE A 191 26.66 -5.49 -29.31
CA ILE A 191 27.60 -6.60 -29.24
C ILE A 191 27.07 -7.79 -30.05
N GLU A 192 27.96 -8.61 -30.59
CA GLU A 192 27.61 -9.84 -31.25
C GLU A 192 28.06 -11.04 -30.43
N VAL A 193 27.08 -11.87 -30.07
CA VAL A 193 27.34 -13.18 -29.43
C VAL A 193 27.37 -14.24 -30.50
N LYS A 194 28.48 -14.93 -30.65
CA LYS A 194 28.66 -16.00 -31.62
C LYS A 194 28.40 -17.36 -30.98
N GLU A 195 27.92 -18.29 -31.77
CA GLU A 195 27.78 -19.68 -31.36
C GLU A 195 29.11 -20.22 -30.85
N ALA A 196 29.11 -20.94 -29.74
CA ALA A 196 30.28 -21.66 -29.29
C ALA A 196 30.64 -22.74 -30.34
N LEU A 197 31.86 -22.69 -30.85
CA LEU A 197 32.34 -23.78 -31.73
C LEU A 197 32.33 -25.06 -30.93
N SER A 198 31.51 -26.04 -31.37
CA SER A 198 31.56 -27.41 -30.85
C SER A 198 32.89 -28.03 -31.26
N ASN A 199 33.77 -28.26 -30.29
CA ASN A 199 34.92 -29.11 -30.46
C ASN A 199 34.51 -30.56 -30.40
#